data_ca7602add674669a7ddae9a4aebcdf34
#
_entry.id   ca7602add674669a7ddae9a4aebcdf34
#
_cell.length_a   1.000
_cell.length_b   1.000
_cell.length_c   1.000
_cell.angle_alpha   90.00
_cell.angle_beta   90.00
_cell.angle_gamma   90.00
#
_symmetry.space_group_name_H-M   'P 1'
#
loop_
_entity.id
_entity.type
_entity.pdbx_description
1 polymer ?
#
loop_
_entity_poly.entity_id
_entity_poly.type
_entity_poly.pdbx_seq_one_letter_code
_entity_poly.pdbx_strand_id
1 'polypeptide(L)'
;IMSWDDMHTADMDLWVESPSGVVSYVSPTRGSLHLDKDDLGMRNDTFVNADGEVQFVRINREIVSLRALQSGKYTINAHLYSFGQVGAHPDWISGNANVTIEVLKLNPFRVIHNSSKVFSAHGQEETFVRFKIDSKGVVKNVNYLPKNLVLKVGP
;
A
#
# COMPACT_ATOMS: atom_id res chain seq x y z
N ILE A 1 -2.94 -2.24 -5.41
CA ILE A 1 -3.48 -0.93 -5.01
C ILE A 1 -3.92 -1.03 -3.57
N MET A 2 -3.43 -0.16 -2.73
CA MET A 2 -3.91 0.06 -1.37
C MET A 2 -4.64 1.40 -1.32
N SER A 3 -5.75 1.47 -0.61
CA SER A 3 -6.53 2.70 -0.45
C SER A 3 -7.18 2.77 0.93
N TRP A 4 -7.36 3.98 1.43
CA TRP A 4 -8.12 4.29 2.64
C TRP A 4 -8.88 5.59 2.44
N ASP A 5 -9.74 5.98 3.41
CA ASP A 5 -10.57 7.17 3.27
C ASP A 5 -9.73 8.41 2.94
N ASP A 6 -10.08 9.12 1.88
CA ASP A 6 -9.34 10.29 1.38
C ASP A 6 -9.29 11.45 2.39
N MET A 7 -10.20 11.45 3.37
CA MET A 7 -10.22 12.45 4.44
C MET A 7 -9.47 11.99 5.70
N HIS A 8 -8.92 10.76 5.70
CA HIS A 8 -8.22 10.21 6.86
C HIS A 8 -6.79 10.75 6.95
N THR A 9 -6.35 11.07 8.18
CA THR A 9 -5.02 11.65 8.43
C THR A 9 -3.89 10.61 8.45
N ALA A 10 -4.22 9.33 8.52
CA ALA A 10 -3.23 8.26 8.64
C ALA A 10 -2.30 8.19 7.41
N ASP A 11 -1.05 7.93 7.70
CA ASP A 11 0.00 7.58 6.75
C ASP A 11 0.15 6.06 6.74
N MET A 12 -0.23 5.46 5.62
CA MET A 12 -0.26 4.01 5.43
C MET A 12 0.77 3.61 4.39
N ASP A 13 1.60 2.62 4.69
CA ASP A 13 2.62 2.11 3.76
C ASP A 13 2.23 0.75 3.19
N LEU A 14 2.39 0.60 1.88
CA LEU A 14 2.26 -0.68 1.17
C LEU A 14 3.62 -1.38 1.09
N TRP A 15 3.69 -2.60 1.60
CA TRP A 15 4.87 -3.46 1.58
C TRP A 15 4.60 -4.70 0.74
N VAL A 16 5.39 -4.92 -0.30
CA VAL A 16 5.20 -6.04 -1.23
C VAL A 16 6.51 -6.82 -1.38
N GLU A 17 6.47 -8.10 -1.01
CA GLU A 17 7.56 -9.04 -1.25
C GLU A 17 7.37 -9.75 -2.58
N SER A 18 8.46 -9.87 -3.30
CA SER A 18 8.62 -10.68 -4.52
C SER A 18 9.86 -11.55 -4.41
N PRO A 19 10.12 -12.47 -5.37
CA PRO A 19 11.38 -13.20 -5.41
C PRO A 19 12.63 -12.32 -5.51
N SER A 20 12.50 -11.07 -5.98
CA SER A 20 13.60 -10.10 -6.06
C SER A 20 13.81 -9.27 -4.79
N GLY A 21 12.95 -9.40 -3.80
CA GLY A 21 13.01 -8.67 -2.53
C GLY A 21 11.74 -7.88 -2.22
N VAL A 22 11.84 -7.02 -1.22
CA VAL A 22 10.70 -6.25 -0.71
C VAL A 22 10.73 -4.82 -1.26
N VAL A 23 9.58 -4.37 -1.76
CA VAL A 23 9.33 -2.98 -2.20
C VAL A 23 8.47 -2.28 -1.15
N SER A 24 8.85 -1.07 -0.83
CA SER A 24 8.13 -0.11 0.02
C SER A 24 8.72 1.28 -0.21
N TYR A 25 8.27 2.30 0.54
CA TYR A 25 8.87 3.63 0.49
C TYR A 25 10.40 3.63 0.76
N VAL A 26 10.88 2.67 1.58
CA VAL A 26 12.32 2.53 1.87
C VAL A 26 13.11 2.06 0.66
N SER A 27 12.51 1.21 -0.16
CA SER A 27 13.12 0.66 -1.36
C SER A 27 12.07 0.52 -2.46
N PRO A 28 11.86 1.57 -3.26
CA PRO A 28 10.72 1.63 -4.17
C PRO A 28 10.84 0.73 -5.40
N THR A 29 11.98 0.09 -5.61
CA THR A 29 12.19 -0.79 -6.77
C THR A 29 12.96 -2.04 -6.39
N ARG A 30 12.44 -3.21 -6.82
CA ARG A 30 13.12 -4.52 -6.73
C ARG A 30 12.76 -5.36 -7.96
N GLY A 31 13.74 -5.60 -8.83
CA GLY A 31 13.50 -6.32 -10.08
C GLY A 31 12.41 -5.62 -10.91
N SER A 32 11.35 -6.36 -11.23
CA SER A 32 10.18 -5.84 -11.97
C SER A 32 9.12 -5.19 -11.09
N LEU A 33 9.29 -5.23 -9.77
CA LEU A 33 8.35 -4.65 -8.81
C LEU A 33 8.72 -3.20 -8.54
N HIS A 34 7.74 -2.32 -8.57
CA HIS A 34 7.94 -0.87 -8.43
C HIS A 34 6.80 -0.22 -7.65
N LEU A 35 7.15 0.62 -6.67
CA LEU A 35 6.21 1.53 -6.00
C LEU A 35 6.00 2.75 -6.90
N ASP A 36 4.83 2.83 -7.54
CA ASP A 36 4.51 3.89 -8.49
C ASP A 36 3.99 5.15 -7.81
N LYS A 37 3.34 5.00 -6.66
CA LYS A 37 2.85 6.09 -5.84
C LYS A 37 3.05 5.75 -4.36
N ASP A 38 3.76 6.62 -3.66
CA ASP A 38 3.92 6.69 -2.21
C ASP A 38 3.06 7.85 -1.70
N ASP A 39 2.15 7.57 -0.78
CA ASP A 39 1.23 8.55 -0.21
C ASP A 39 1.64 8.85 1.23
N LEU A 40 1.92 10.10 1.53
CA LEU A 40 2.39 10.54 2.82
C LEU A 40 1.25 10.96 3.79
N GLY A 41 0.06 10.38 3.60
CA GLY A 41 -1.14 10.73 4.35
C GLY A 41 -1.56 12.16 4.04
N MET A 42 -1.56 13.02 5.06
CA MET A 42 -1.93 14.43 4.89
C MET A 42 -0.82 15.35 4.37
N ARG A 43 0.39 14.81 4.12
CA ARG A 43 1.51 15.59 3.58
C ARG A 43 1.49 15.62 2.06
N ASN A 44 1.94 16.74 1.48
CA ASN A 44 2.07 16.94 0.03
C ASN A 44 0.73 16.87 -0.75
N ASP A 45 -0.39 17.08 -0.05
CA ASP A 45 -1.72 17.08 -0.68
C ASP A 45 -2.07 18.43 -1.30
N THR A 46 -1.14 19.34 -1.38
CA THR A 46 -1.37 20.68 -1.94
C THR A 46 -0.54 20.92 -3.19
N PHE A 47 -1.13 21.62 -4.15
CA PHE A 47 -0.41 22.20 -5.27
C PHE A 47 -0.91 23.61 -5.53
N VAL A 48 -0.10 24.43 -6.21
CA VAL A 48 -0.50 25.76 -6.63
C VAL A 48 -0.92 25.68 -8.10
N ASN A 49 -2.18 26.09 -8.39
CA ASN A 49 -2.69 26.11 -9.76
C ASN A 49 -2.09 27.27 -10.58
N ALA A 50 -2.47 27.37 -11.86
CA ALA A 50 -1.97 28.40 -12.76
C ALA A 50 -2.33 29.84 -12.33
N ASP A 51 -3.39 30.01 -11.52
CA ASP A 51 -3.85 31.30 -10.99
C ASP A 51 -3.16 31.67 -9.66
N GLY A 52 -2.26 30.83 -9.16
CA GLY A 52 -1.55 31.03 -7.89
C GLY A 52 -2.34 30.62 -6.65
N GLU A 53 -3.47 29.93 -6.81
CA GLU A 53 -4.28 29.44 -5.70
C GLU A 53 -3.78 28.07 -5.21
N VAL A 54 -3.81 27.87 -3.90
CA VAL A 54 -3.52 26.57 -3.28
C VAL A 54 -4.73 25.66 -3.41
N GLN A 55 -4.52 24.51 -4.06
CA GLN A 55 -5.52 23.46 -4.22
C GLN A 55 -5.12 22.25 -3.39
N PHE A 56 -6.11 21.51 -2.89
CA PHE A 56 -5.92 20.26 -2.19
C PHE A 56 -6.28 19.09 -3.09
N VAL A 57 -5.37 18.11 -3.19
CA VAL A 57 -5.63 16.80 -3.81
C VAL A 57 -5.53 15.74 -2.72
N ARG A 58 -6.67 15.18 -2.34
CA ARG A 58 -6.74 14.16 -1.31
C ARG A 58 -7.13 12.84 -1.95
N ILE A 59 -6.12 12.02 -2.19
CA ILE A 59 -6.30 10.66 -2.70
C ILE A 59 -5.38 9.77 -1.91
N ASN A 60 -5.89 9.21 -0.83
CA ASN A 60 -5.16 8.27 0.02
C ASN A 60 -5.03 6.92 -0.67
N ARG A 61 -3.96 6.75 -1.42
CA ARG A 61 -3.71 5.57 -2.24
C ARG A 61 -2.24 5.34 -2.50
N GLU A 62 -1.80 4.10 -2.34
CA GLU A 62 -0.51 3.63 -2.80
C GLU A 62 -0.63 2.57 -3.87
N ILE A 63 0.29 2.57 -4.81
CA ILE A 63 0.27 1.67 -5.97
C ILE A 63 1.63 1.03 -6.15
N VAL A 64 1.65 -0.30 -6.16
CA VAL A 64 2.80 -1.11 -6.57
C VAL A 64 2.43 -1.85 -7.84
N SER A 65 3.30 -1.75 -8.85
CA SER A 65 3.15 -2.50 -10.09
C SER A 65 4.23 -3.56 -10.25
N LEU A 66 3.81 -4.72 -10.77
CA LEU A 66 4.70 -5.77 -11.26
C LEU A 66 4.74 -5.66 -12.79
N ARG A 67 5.84 -5.14 -13.32
CA ARG A 67 5.98 -4.80 -14.74
C ARG A 67 6.35 -5.98 -15.64
N ALA A 68 6.87 -7.05 -15.04
CA ALA A 68 7.11 -8.33 -15.72
C ALA A 68 6.87 -9.47 -14.74
N LEU A 69 6.19 -10.52 -15.18
CA LEU A 69 5.92 -11.68 -14.34
C LEU A 69 7.21 -12.39 -13.98
N GLN A 70 7.40 -12.61 -12.68
CA GLN A 70 8.49 -13.39 -12.13
C GLN A 70 7.89 -14.54 -11.32
N SER A 71 8.29 -15.77 -11.61
CA SER A 71 7.83 -16.93 -10.84
C SER A 71 8.41 -16.93 -9.44
N GLY A 72 7.58 -17.30 -8.47
CA GLY A 72 7.96 -17.39 -7.07
C GLY A 72 6.88 -16.90 -6.13
N LYS A 73 7.27 -16.62 -4.89
CA LYS A 73 6.36 -16.24 -3.80
C LYS A 73 6.19 -14.73 -3.71
N TYR A 74 4.96 -14.31 -3.41
CA TYR A 74 4.57 -12.93 -3.18
C TYR A 74 3.83 -12.81 -1.84
N THR A 75 4.10 -11.71 -1.13
CA THR A 75 3.40 -11.35 0.11
C THR A 75 3.05 -9.86 0.04
N ILE A 76 1.82 -9.51 0.40
CA ILE A 76 1.32 -8.14 0.35
C ILE A 76 0.82 -7.75 1.73
N ASN A 77 1.47 -6.74 2.31
CA ASN A 77 1.17 -6.19 3.63
C ASN A 77 0.85 -4.71 3.55
N ALA A 78 0.03 -4.24 4.48
CA ALA A 78 -0.08 -2.83 4.82
C ALA A 78 0.51 -2.58 6.20
N HIS A 79 1.03 -1.39 6.42
CA HIS A 79 1.64 -0.94 7.66
C HIS A 79 1.12 0.45 8.02
N LEU A 80 0.69 0.65 9.26
CA LEU A 80 0.34 1.97 9.77
C LEU A 80 1.61 2.66 10.27
N TYR A 81 2.14 3.57 9.46
CA TYR A 81 3.32 4.35 9.80
C TYR A 81 3.01 5.40 10.89
N SER A 82 1.95 6.18 10.69
CA SER A 82 1.47 7.13 11.69
C SER A 82 -0.01 7.44 11.51
N PHE A 83 -0.66 7.88 12.60
CA PHE A 83 -2.04 8.38 12.53
C PHE A 83 -2.15 9.80 11.92
N GLY A 84 -1.03 10.47 11.67
CA GLY A 84 -0.99 11.85 11.25
C GLY A 84 -1.31 12.82 12.39
N GLN A 85 -1.53 14.09 12.04
CA GLN A 85 -1.87 15.14 13.01
C GLN A 85 -3.35 15.44 12.99
N VAL A 86 -3.99 15.31 14.15
CA VAL A 86 -5.38 15.70 14.36
C VAL A 86 -5.48 17.22 14.45
N GLY A 87 -6.51 17.83 13.85
CA GLY A 87 -6.90 19.21 14.09
C GLY A 87 -6.44 20.23 13.05
N ALA A 88 -5.72 19.83 11.99
CA ALA A 88 -5.34 20.76 10.93
C ALA A 88 -6.52 21.18 10.03
N HIS A 89 -7.59 20.39 9.99
CA HIS A 89 -8.83 20.70 9.25
C HIS A 89 -10.02 20.03 9.91
N PRO A 90 -11.18 20.72 10.07
CA PRO A 90 -12.34 20.21 10.78
C PRO A 90 -12.98 18.97 10.14
N ASP A 91 -12.79 18.76 8.84
CA ASP A 91 -13.38 17.64 8.08
C ASP A 91 -12.47 16.39 8.03
N TRP A 92 -11.27 16.46 8.61
CA TRP A 92 -10.37 15.34 8.60
C TRP A 92 -10.76 14.27 9.62
N ILE A 93 -10.68 13.01 9.18
CA ILE A 93 -10.98 11.84 9.98
C ILE A 93 -9.69 11.34 10.62
N SER A 94 -9.76 11.00 11.90
CA SER A 94 -8.66 10.41 12.66
C SER A 94 -9.13 9.13 13.38
N GLY A 95 -8.21 8.42 14.01
CA GLY A 95 -8.48 7.19 14.73
C GLY A 95 -8.26 5.96 13.85
N ASN A 96 -9.12 4.95 13.99
CA ASN A 96 -8.96 3.71 13.24
C ASN A 96 -9.08 3.95 11.72
N ALA A 97 -8.12 3.41 10.97
CA ALA A 97 -8.11 3.47 9.52
C ALA A 97 -8.63 2.16 8.94
N ASN A 98 -9.63 2.21 8.07
CA ASN A 98 -10.08 1.06 7.30
C ASN A 98 -9.35 1.05 5.95
N VAL A 99 -8.48 0.07 5.76
CA VAL A 99 -7.58 -0.03 4.61
C VAL A 99 -8.02 -1.16 3.71
N THR A 100 -8.15 -0.87 2.42
CA THR A 100 -8.48 -1.85 1.37
C THR A 100 -7.27 -2.14 0.51
N ILE A 101 -7.02 -3.41 0.23
CA ILE A 101 -6.04 -3.83 -0.78
C ILE A 101 -6.73 -4.62 -1.88
N GLU A 102 -6.49 -4.17 -3.12
CA GLU A 102 -6.82 -4.89 -4.34
C GLU A 102 -5.55 -5.38 -5.03
N VAL A 103 -5.55 -6.66 -5.41
CA VAL A 103 -4.51 -7.26 -6.25
C VAL A 103 -5.14 -7.63 -7.58
N LEU A 104 -4.66 -7.00 -8.64
CA LEU A 104 -5.21 -7.13 -9.98
C LEU A 104 -4.18 -7.73 -10.94
N LYS A 105 -4.60 -8.68 -11.76
CA LYS A 105 -3.91 -9.05 -12.99
C LYS A 105 -4.56 -8.29 -14.14
N LEU A 106 -3.76 -7.56 -14.91
CA LEU A 106 -4.33 -6.65 -15.92
C LEU A 106 -4.55 -7.29 -17.28
N ASN A 107 -3.80 -8.35 -17.62
CA ASN A 107 -3.90 -8.94 -18.95
C ASN A 107 -3.76 -10.47 -18.90
N PRO A 108 -4.85 -11.24 -19.09
CA PRO A 108 -6.25 -10.80 -19.06
C PRO A 108 -6.63 -10.30 -17.68
N PHE A 109 -7.63 -9.42 -17.61
CA PHE A 109 -8.07 -8.83 -16.35
C PHE A 109 -8.64 -9.89 -15.40
N ARG A 110 -8.16 -9.87 -14.16
CA ARG A 110 -8.65 -10.71 -13.08
C ARG A 110 -8.38 -10.06 -11.73
N VAL A 111 -9.37 -10.06 -10.86
CA VAL A 111 -9.18 -9.73 -9.45
C VAL A 111 -8.63 -10.96 -8.74
N ILE A 112 -7.42 -10.86 -8.19
CA ILE A 112 -6.78 -11.93 -7.43
C ILE A 112 -7.19 -11.85 -5.96
N HIS A 113 -7.27 -10.64 -5.43
CA HIS A 113 -7.63 -10.38 -4.03
C HIS A 113 -8.29 -9.01 -3.91
N ASN A 114 -9.28 -8.92 -3.03
CA ASN A 114 -9.87 -7.66 -2.57
C ASN A 114 -10.38 -7.86 -1.15
N SER A 115 -9.82 -7.15 -0.20
CA SER A 115 -10.30 -7.14 1.17
C SER A 115 -9.91 -5.88 1.92
N SER A 116 -10.58 -5.65 3.04
CA SER A 116 -10.30 -4.53 3.94
C SER A 116 -9.97 -5.02 5.33
N LYS A 117 -9.10 -4.28 6.02
CA LYS A 117 -8.74 -4.50 7.42
C LYS A 117 -8.70 -3.17 8.17
N VAL A 118 -9.02 -3.21 9.45
CA VAL A 118 -8.97 -2.05 10.35
C VAL A 118 -7.60 -1.98 11.02
N PHE A 119 -7.00 -0.80 10.95
CA PHE A 119 -5.74 -0.47 11.63
C PHE A 119 -6.04 0.45 12.81
N SER A 120 -5.64 0.04 14.00
CA SER A 120 -5.95 0.73 15.25
C SER A 120 -4.75 0.99 16.15
N ALA A 121 -3.57 0.47 15.78
CA ALA A 121 -2.36 0.61 16.58
C ALA A 121 -1.20 1.13 15.73
N HIS A 122 -0.47 2.11 16.26
CA HIS A 122 0.75 2.63 15.64
C HIS A 122 1.75 1.50 15.40
N GLY A 123 2.27 1.42 14.18
CA GLY A 123 3.19 0.37 13.78
C GLY A 123 2.52 -0.99 13.47
N GLN A 124 1.19 -1.04 13.47
CA GLN A 124 0.46 -2.26 13.08
C GLN A 124 0.79 -2.65 11.65
N GLU A 125 1.16 -3.92 11.45
CA GLU A 125 1.41 -4.51 10.14
C GLU A 125 0.46 -5.70 9.96
N GLU A 126 -0.20 -5.78 8.81
CA GLU A 126 -1.15 -6.83 8.47
C GLU A 126 -0.84 -7.43 7.11
N THR A 127 -0.80 -8.76 7.05
CA THR A 127 -0.74 -9.48 5.78
C THR A 127 -2.14 -9.58 5.20
N PHE A 128 -2.32 -9.09 3.97
CA PHE A 128 -3.59 -9.18 3.25
C PHE A 128 -3.70 -10.45 2.42
N VAL A 129 -2.64 -10.79 1.71
CA VAL A 129 -2.62 -11.98 0.87
C VAL A 129 -1.19 -12.43 0.58
N ARG A 130 -1.03 -13.75 0.41
CA ARG A 130 0.17 -14.39 -0.09
C ARG A 130 -0.20 -15.34 -1.20
N PHE A 131 0.65 -15.43 -2.23
CA PHE A 131 0.42 -16.32 -3.37
C PHE A 131 1.75 -16.68 -4.06
N LYS A 132 1.68 -17.62 -4.98
CA LYS A 132 2.77 -17.93 -5.90
C LYS A 132 2.36 -17.61 -7.33
N ILE A 133 3.34 -17.19 -8.13
CA ILE A 133 3.24 -17.17 -9.59
C ILE A 133 4.12 -18.31 -10.10
N ASP A 134 3.58 -19.22 -10.91
CA ASP A 134 4.34 -20.30 -11.49
C ASP A 134 5.11 -19.85 -12.77
N SER A 135 5.88 -20.77 -13.35
CA SER A 135 6.68 -20.49 -14.56
C SER A 135 5.85 -20.12 -15.79
N LYS A 136 4.55 -20.37 -15.76
CA LYS A 136 3.59 -20.02 -16.82
C LYS A 136 2.84 -18.71 -16.53
N GLY A 137 3.16 -18.04 -15.42
CA GLY A 137 2.49 -16.83 -15.01
C GLY A 137 1.13 -17.04 -14.32
N VAL A 138 0.84 -18.27 -13.87
CA VAL A 138 -0.41 -18.61 -13.20
C VAL A 138 -0.29 -18.36 -11.70
N VAL A 139 -1.28 -17.67 -11.13
CA VAL A 139 -1.38 -17.43 -9.68
C VAL A 139 -1.90 -18.69 -9.00
N LYS A 140 -1.17 -19.14 -7.98
CA LYS A 140 -1.46 -20.36 -7.20
C LYS A 140 -1.24 -20.16 -5.72
N ASN A 141 -1.75 -21.09 -4.91
CA ASN A 141 -1.50 -21.18 -3.48
C ASN A 141 -1.84 -19.87 -2.73
N VAL A 142 -2.96 -19.27 -3.07
CA VAL A 142 -3.46 -18.08 -2.37
C VAL A 142 -3.75 -18.45 -0.92
N ASN A 143 -3.18 -17.71 0.02
CA ASN A 143 -3.39 -17.90 1.45
C ASN A 143 -3.24 -16.55 2.19
N TYR A 144 -3.57 -16.56 3.48
CA TYR A 144 -3.62 -15.36 4.33
C TYR A 144 -2.75 -15.53 5.59
N LEU A 145 -1.77 -16.42 5.54
CA LEU A 145 -0.87 -16.66 6.67
C LEU A 145 -0.02 -15.42 6.95
N PRO A 146 0.06 -14.97 8.20
CA PRO A 146 0.84 -13.79 8.56
C PRO A 146 2.31 -13.93 8.19
N LYS A 147 2.89 -12.86 7.69
CA LYS A 147 4.33 -12.72 7.49
C LYS A 147 4.72 -11.25 7.60
N ASN A 148 5.57 -10.91 8.54
CA ASN A 148 6.05 -9.55 8.69
C ASN A 148 7.11 -9.23 7.62
N LEU A 149 6.97 -8.07 6.99
CA LEU A 149 7.90 -7.54 5.99
C LEU A 149 8.61 -6.27 6.49
N VAL A 150 7.96 -5.51 7.36
CA VAL A 150 8.54 -4.28 7.92
C VAL A 150 9.75 -4.65 8.76
N LEU A 151 10.92 -4.14 8.35
CA LEU A 151 12.15 -4.33 9.08
C LEU A 151 12.01 -3.59 10.42
N LYS A 152 11.99 -4.33 11.53
CA LYS A 152 12.21 -3.75 12.84
C LYS A 152 13.65 -3.25 12.85
N VAL A 153 13.84 -1.95 12.66
CA VAL A 153 15.09 -1.31 13.02
C VAL A 153 15.23 -1.55 14.51
N GLY A 154 16.21 -2.36 14.89
CA GLY A 154 16.46 -2.69 16.29
C GLY A 154 16.63 -1.44 17.15
N PRO A 155 16.55 -1.58 18.48
CA PRO A 155 16.66 -0.46 19.39
C PRO A 155 17.97 0.28 19.23
#